data_c6476f0cbcad1aeee2800778c6eac5fc
#
_entry.id   c6476f0cbcad1aeee2800778c6eac5fc
#
_cell.length_a   1.000
_cell.length_b   1.000
_cell.length_c   1.000
_cell.angle_alpha   90.00
_cell.angle_beta   90.00
_cell.angle_gamma   90.00
#
_symmetry.space_group_name_H-M   'P 1'
#
loop_
_entity.id
_entity.type
_entity.pdbx_description
1 polymer ?
#
loop_
_entity_poly.entity_id
_entity_poly.type
_entity_poly.pdbx_seq_one_letter_code
_entity_poly.pdbx_strand_id
1 'polypeptide(L)'
;MPLLSDPPVDLIVVGGGASGFFGAITAAEEGLAFVHVLEATSEPLTKVKISGGGRCNVTHACWEPGDLVTNYPRGGRPLRGLFSRFATGDAVAW
;
A
#
# COMPACT_ATOMS: atom_id res chain seq x y z
N MET A 1 -15.86 -16.30 19.27
CA MET A 1 -17.21 -15.85 18.86
C MET A 1 -17.39 -14.40 19.29
N PRO A 2 -17.66 -13.52 18.32
CA PRO A 2 -17.83 -12.11 18.68
C PRO A 2 -19.05 -11.93 19.58
N LEU A 3 -18.96 -11.02 20.52
CA LEU A 3 -20.09 -10.61 21.34
C LEU A 3 -21.06 -9.76 20.50
N LEU A 4 -22.35 -9.77 20.86
CA LEU A 4 -23.35 -8.95 20.15
C LEU A 4 -23.06 -7.45 20.23
N SER A 5 -22.27 -7.03 21.24
CA SER A 5 -21.84 -5.64 21.44
C SER A 5 -20.58 -5.26 20.62
N ASP A 6 -19.93 -6.24 20.02
CA ASP A 6 -18.73 -5.95 19.22
C ASP A 6 -19.13 -5.24 17.92
N PRO A 7 -18.39 -4.19 17.53
CA PRO A 7 -18.68 -3.53 16.27
C PRO A 7 -18.37 -4.47 15.08
N PRO A 8 -19.13 -4.37 13.98
CA PRO A 8 -18.81 -5.13 12.79
C PRO A 8 -17.45 -4.70 12.22
N VAL A 9 -16.75 -5.64 11.59
CA VAL A 9 -15.49 -5.38 10.88
C VAL A 9 -15.72 -5.59 9.39
N ASP A 10 -15.50 -4.56 8.61
CA ASP A 10 -15.69 -4.62 7.15
C ASP A 10 -14.48 -5.21 6.45
N LEU A 11 -13.28 -4.88 6.94
CA LEU A 11 -12.02 -5.34 6.35
C LEU A 11 -10.95 -5.51 7.42
N ILE A 12 -10.25 -6.63 7.36
CA ILE A 12 -9.04 -6.87 8.15
C ILE A 12 -7.85 -6.90 7.20
N VAL A 13 -6.86 -6.05 7.47
CA VAL A 13 -5.59 -6.03 6.74
C VAL A 13 -4.51 -6.64 7.63
N VAL A 14 -3.88 -7.69 7.15
CA VAL A 14 -2.81 -8.37 7.90
C VAL A 14 -1.46 -7.84 7.42
N GLY A 15 -0.77 -7.18 8.32
CA GLY A 15 0.53 -6.56 8.07
C GLY A 15 0.44 -5.05 7.95
N GLY A 16 1.10 -4.35 8.86
CA GLY A 16 1.15 -2.88 8.93
C GLY A 16 2.33 -2.27 8.16
N GLY A 17 2.59 -2.76 6.96
CA GLY A 17 3.57 -2.19 6.04
C GLY A 17 2.94 -1.19 5.05
N ALA A 18 3.72 -0.80 4.04
CA ALA A 18 3.27 0.17 3.04
C ALA A 18 2.02 -0.28 2.30
N SER A 19 2.01 -1.50 1.81
CA SER A 19 0.87 -2.04 1.06
C SER A 19 -0.37 -2.22 1.93
N GLY A 20 -0.19 -2.65 3.17
CA GLY A 20 -1.28 -2.82 4.13
C GLY A 20 -1.98 -1.50 4.43
N PHE A 21 -1.22 -0.47 4.77
CA PHE A 21 -1.78 0.87 5.03
C PHE A 21 -2.38 1.50 3.78
N PHE A 22 -1.72 1.37 2.62
CA PHE A 22 -2.27 1.89 1.37
C PHE A 22 -3.62 1.25 1.06
N GLY A 23 -3.72 -0.08 1.16
CA GLY A 23 -4.98 -0.80 0.95
C GLY A 23 -6.06 -0.41 1.97
N ALA A 24 -5.69 -0.29 3.24
CA ALA A 24 -6.62 0.11 4.31
C ALA A 24 -7.16 1.52 4.10
N ILE A 25 -6.29 2.47 3.76
CA ILE A 25 -6.68 3.85 3.50
C ILE A 25 -7.60 3.93 2.28
N THR A 26 -7.25 3.23 1.20
CA THR A 26 -8.08 3.18 -0.01
C THR A 26 -9.46 2.62 0.28
N ALA A 27 -9.54 1.53 1.05
CA ALA A 27 -10.81 0.94 1.45
C ALA A 27 -11.66 1.91 2.30
N ALA A 28 -11.04 2.63 3.22
CA ALA A 28 -11.71 3.63 4.04
C ALA A 28 -12.22 4.80 3.19
N GLU A 29 -11.43 5.27 2.24
CA GLU A 29 -11.83 6.32 1.31
C GLU A 29 -12.99 5.90 0.41
N GLU A 30 -13.09 4.60 0.08
CA GLU A 30 -14.19 4.02 -0.68
C GLU A 30 -15.44 3.74 0.15
N GLY A 31 -15.42 4.08 1.44
CA GLY A 31 -16.60 4.06 2.29
C GLY A 31 -16.70 2.94 3.31
N LEU A 32 -15.69 2.08 3.45
CA LEU A 32 -15.70 1.08 4.52
C LEU A 32 -15.47 1.75 5.87
N ALA A 33 -16.41 1.56 6.80
CA ALA A 33 -16.41 2.24 8.09
C ALA A 33 -15.46 1.60 9.11
N PHE A 34 -15.29 0.29 9.06
CA PHE A 34 -14.55 -0.47 10.06
C PHE A 34 -13.41 -1.26 9.41
N VAL A 35 -12.27 -0.59 9.25
CA VAL A 35 -11.05 -1.18 8.69
C VAL A 35 -10.03 -1.37 9.80
N HIS A 36 -9.58 -2.61 10.00
CA HIS A 36 -8.60 -2.95 11.02
C HIS A 36 -7.30 -3.40 10.37
N VAL A 37 -6.18 -2.83 10.82
CA VAL A 37 -4.83 -3.25 10.42
C VAL A 37 -4.21 -4.01 11.58
N LEU A 38 -3.81 -5.25 11.33
CA LEU A 38 -3.14 -6.10 12.31
C LEU A 38 -1.65 -6.13 12.01
N GLU A 39 -0.84 -5.74 12.99
CA GLU A 39 0.61 -5.72 12.89
C GLU A 39 1.22 -6.61 13.97
N ALA A 40 2.13 -7.53 13.56
CA ALA A 40 2.75 -8.48 14.46
C ALA A 40 3.77 -7.85 15.41
N THR A 41 4.36 -6.73 15.03
CA THR A 41 5.39 -6.03 15.82
C THR A 41 4.82 -4.82 16.54
N SER A 42 5.62 -4.21 17.42
CA SER A 42 5.20 -3.02 18.18
C SER A 42 5.15 -1.74 17.34
N GLU A 43 5.75 -1.75 16.14
CA GLU A 43 5.77 -0.58 15.26
C GLU A 43 5.33 -0.92 13.84
N PRO A 44 4.30 -0.24 13.31
CA PRO A 44 3.94 -0.33 11.90
C PRO A 44 4.90 0.49 11.03
N LEU A 45 4.90 0.22 9.72
CA LEU A 45 5.64 0.98 8.72
C LEU A 45 7.17 1.01 8.94
N THR A 46 7.73 -0.02 9.59
CA THR A 46 9.16 -0.04 9.93
C THR A 46 10.05 0.07 8.69
N LYS A 47 9.76 -0.70 7.63
CA LYS A 47 10.55 -0.66 6.39
C LYS A 47 10.42 0.67 5.66
N VAL A 48 9.25 1.30 5.71
CA VAL A 48 9.04 2.63 5.14
C VAL A 48 9.90 3.66 5.87
N LYS A 49 9.91 3.62 7.20
CA LYS A 49 10.68 4.55 8.04
C LYS A 49 12.18 4.48 7.79
N ILE A 50 12.74 3.30 7.55
CA ILE A 50 14.18 3.11 7.33
C ILE A 50 14.60 3.21 5.87
N SER A 51 13.67 3.21 4.93
CA SER A 51 13.98 3.30 3.51
C SER A 51 14.66 4.63 3.17
N GLY A 52 15.55 4.60 2.17
CA GLY A 52 16.26 5.79 1.75
C GLY A 52 17.12 6.42 2.85
N GLY A 53 17.68 5.62 3.78
CA GLY A 53 18.47 6.14 4.90
C GLY A 53 17.67 6.98 5.87
N GLY A 54 16.40 6.68 6.06
CA GLY A 54 15.47 7.43 6.92
C GLY A 54 14.72 8.56 6.20
N ARG A 55 14.93 8.72 4.90
CA ARG A 55 14.28 9.77 4.08
C ARG A 55 13.04 9.28 3.35
N CYS A 56 12.73 8.00 3.46
CA CYS A 56 11.55 7.36 2.86
C CYS A 56 11.52 7.48 1.33
N ASN A 57 12.21 6.57 0.63
CA ASN A 57 12.10 6.44 -0.82
C ASN A 57 10.75 5.86 -1.18
N VAL A 58 9.88 6.67 -1.78
CA VAL A 58 8.53 6.26 -2.19
C VAL A 58 8.49 5.97 -3.68
N THR A 59 9.11 6.81 -4.50
CA THR A 59 9.03 6.74 -5.95
C THR A 59 10.24 7.42 -6.60
N HIS A 60 10.29 7.42 -7.93
CA HIS A 60 11.34 8.08 -8.69
C HIS A 60 10.74 8.65 -9.99
N ALA A 61 11.52 9.51 -10.67
CA ALA A 61 11.06 10.21 -11.85
C ALA A 61 11.08 9.32 -13.11
N CYS A 62 10.25 8.31 -13.13
CA CYS A 62 10.03 7.42 -14.26
C CYS A 62 8.51 7.30 -14.45
N TRP A 63 7.96 8.09 -15.36
CA TRP A 63 6.51 8.35 -15.43
C TRP A 63 5.75 7.40 -16.34
N GLU A 64 6.37 6.92 -17.41
CA GLU A 64 5.73 6.06 -18.38
C GLU A 64 5.72 4.60 -17.92
N PRO A 65 4.56 3.91 -17.88
CA PRO A 65 4.47 2.52 -17.46
C PRO A 65 5.40 1.57 -18.23
N GLY A 66 5.54 1.77 -19.54
CA GLY A 66 6.43 0.96 -20.37
C GLY A 66 7.90 1.07 -19.99
N ASP A 67 8.35 2.26 -19.59
CA ASP A 67 9.71 2.51 -19.10
C ASP A 67 9.87 2.02 -17.67
N LEU A 68 8.85 2.26 -16.84
CA LEU A 68 8.87 1.88 -15.43
C LEU A 68 9.05 0.36 -15.24
N VAL A 69 8.37 -0.46 -16.04
CA VAL A 69 8.47 -1.93 -15.93
C VAL A 69 9.87 -2.46 -16.24
N THR A 70 10.71 -1.72 -16.96
CA THR A 70 12.09 -2.13 -17.25
C THR A 70 12.97 -2.15 -16.01
N ASN A 71 12.59 -1.46 -14.94
CA ASN A 71 13.28 -1.48 -13.66
C ASN A 71 12.98 -2.75 -12.85
N TYR A 72 12.07 -3.58 -13.30
CA TYR A 72 11.69 -4.82 -12.63
C TYR A 72 12.28 -6.01 -13.38
N PRO A 73 13.36 -6.63 -12.88
CA PRO A 73 13.95 -7.81 -13.52
C PRO A 73 13.02 -9.01 -13.53
N ARG A 74 12.05 -9.02 -12.63
CA ARG A 74 10.95 -10.00 -12.57
C ARG A 74 9.64 -9.29 -12.37
N GLY A 75 8.58 -9.83 -12.97
CA GLY A 75 7.22 -9.32 -12.77
C GLY A 75 6.90 -8.05 -13.55
N GLY A 76 7.76 -7.57 -14.45
CA GLY A 76 7.48 -6.38 -15.25
C GLY A 76 6.23 -6.50 -16.10
N ARG A 77 6.01 -7.64 -16.73
CA ARG A 77 4.81 -7.89 -17.53
C ARG A 77 3.51 -7.76 -16.76
N PRO A 78 3.34 -8.49 -15.63
CA PRO A 78 2.13 -8.33 -14.81
C PRO A 78 1.94 -6.91 -14.28
N LEU A 79 3.01 -6.22 -13.94
CA LEU A 79 2.94 -4.87 -13.39
C LEU A 79 2.55 -3.82 -14.42
N ARG A 80 2.78 -4.06 -15.71
CA ARG A 80 2.46 -3.09 -16.76
C ARG A 80 0.98 -2.68 -16.75
N GLY A 81 0.09 -3.65 -16.60
CA GLY A 81 -1.35 -3.39 -16.49
C GLY A 81 -1.70 -2.57 -15.25
N LEU A 82 -1.08 -2.87 -14.12
CA LEU A 82 -1.28 -2.14 -12.88
C LEU A 82 -0.74 -0.71 -12.98
N PHE A 83 0.42 -0.51 -13.56
CA PHE A 83 1.00 0.82 -13.76
C PHE A 83 0.23 1.69 -14.75
N SER A 84 -0.58 1.12 -15.61
CA SER A 84 -1.50 1.90 -16.44
C SER A 84 -2.61 2.56 -15.63
N ARG A 85 -2.88 2.05 -14.43
CA ARG A 85 -3.90 2.58 -13.51
C ARG A 85 -3.30 3.41 -12.38
N PHE A 86 -2.15 3.01 -11.87
CA PHE A 86 -1.47 3.69 -10.78
C PHE A 86 0.04 3.53 -10.97
N ALA A 87 0.72 4.60 -11.27
CA ALA A 87 2.16 4.65 -11.49
C ALA A 87 2.82 5.71 -10.59
N THR A 88 4.07 6.03 -10.87
CA THR A 88 4.87 6.97 -10.07
C THR A 88 4.24 8.36 -9.93
N GLY A 89 3.67 8.89 -11.02
CA GLY A 89 2.99 10.19 -10.97
C GLY A 89 1.75 10.18 -10.09
N ASP A 90 1.01 9.08 -10.09
CA ASP A 90 -0.15 8.90 -9.22
C ASP A 90 0.26 8.81 -7.75
N ALA A 91 1.38 8.13 -7.46
CA ALA A 91 1.93 8.05 -6.10
C ALA A 91 2.35 9.44 -5.58
N VAL A 92 2.93 10.27 -6.43
CA VAL A 92 3.30 11.65 -6.06
C VAL A 92 2.04 12.49 -5.79
N ALA A 93 0.99 12.30 -6.58
CA ALA A 93 -0.25 13.05 -6.44
C ALA A 93 -1.10 12.59 -5.24
N TRP A 94 -0.94 11.33 -4.83
CA TRP A 94 -1.69 10.74 -3.71
C TRP A 94 -1.25 11.30 -2.36
#